data_53d919bb361c28c1244859498d358f3e
#
_entry.id   53d919bb361c28c1244859498d358f3e
#
_cell.length_a   1.000
_cell.length_b   1.000
_cell.length_c   1.000
_cell.angle_alpha   90.00
_cell.angle_beta   90.00
_cell.angle_gamma   90.00
#
_symmetry.space_group_name_H-M   'P 1'
#
loop_
_entity.id
_entity.type
_entity.pdbx_description
1 polymer ?
#
loop_
_entity_poly.entity_id
_entity_poly.type
_entity_poly.pdbx_seq_one_letter_code
_entity_poly.pdbx_strand_id
1 'polypeptide(L)'
;MAHFAKLGVNGKVIAVHVLNNTKMLNADDVEDESVGQQELERIHGWPAALWIQTSYNTRGNKHYDANGDLSGDQSKKLRGNYAGIGFTYDEDNDIFWPKQPYGSWTKNTSTASWDAPITTPSVTTYLDDSSTSQPWVIYWDEDAYQANNSKGWEATKQGETDVYEWNGSAWVAQ
;
A
#
# COMPACT_ATOMS: atom_id res chain seq x y z
N MET A 1 -10.12 18.56 -3.55
CA MET A 1 -9.73 18.70 -2.13
C MET A 1 -8.40 18.00 -1.94
N ALA A 2 -7.46 18.64 -1.25
CA ALA A 2 -6.18 18.07 -0.90
C ALA A 2 -6.29 17.23 0.38
N HIS A 3 -5.44 16.24 0.51
CA HIS A 3 -5.35 15.37 1.70
C HIS A 3 -3.97 15.50 2.32
N PHE A 4 -3.91 15.52 3.64
CA PHE A 4 -2.65 15.60 4.39
C PHE A 4 -2.63 14.54 5.50
N ALA A 5 -1.56 13.78 5.54
CA ALA A 5 -1.26 12.89 6.65
C ALA A 5 -0.64 13.70 7.81
N LYS A 6 -1.18 13.53 9.01
CA LYS A 6 -0.60 14.02 10.25
C LYS A 6 0.38 12.99 10.78
N LEU A 7 1.65 13.37 10.88
CA LEU A 7 2.68 12.48 11.41
C LEU A 7 2.86 12.63 12.92
N GLY A 8 2.96 11.51 13.59
CA GLY A 8 3.39 11.38 14.97
C GLY A 8 4.85 10.93 15.07
N VAL A 9 5.20 10.32 16.20
CA VAL A 9 6.55 9.81 16.47
C VAL A 9 6.97 8.78 15.41
N ASN A 10 8.24 8.84 14.98
CA ASN A 10 8.84 7.94 14.00
C ASN A 10 8.10 7.91 12.64
N GLY A 11 7.58 9.04 12.20
CA GLY A 11 6.89 9.14 10.91
C GLY A 11 5.56 8.39 10.84
N LYS A 12 4.97 7.98 11.97
CA LYS A 12 3.68 7.28 12.00
C LYS A 12 2.54 8.21 11.62
N VAL A 13 1.72 7.79 10.65
CA VAL A 13 0.48 8.48 10.31
C VAL A 13 -0.54 8.25 11.44
N ILE A 14 -0.91 9.33 12.13
CA ILE A 14 -1.87 9.32 13.24
C ILE A 14 -3.25 9.84 12.86
N ALA A 15 -3.34 10.59 11.75
CA ALA A 15 -4.60 11.04 11.18
C ALA A 15 -4.39 11.40 9.70
N VAL A 16 -5.47 11.47 8.93
CA VAL A 16 -5.48 12.04 7.59
C VAL A 16 -6.59 13.09 7.53
N HIS A 17 -6.24 14.30 7.11
CA HIS A 17 -7.14 15.43 7.05
C HIS A 17 -7.35 15.88 5.62
N VAL A 18 -8.53 16.43 5.37
CA VAL A 18 -8.90 17.02 4.09
C VAL A 18 -8.81 18.54 4.21
N LEU A 19 -8.16 19.18 3.24
CA LEU A 19 -8.07 20.61 3.15
C LEU A 19 -8.72 21.08 1.82
N ASN A 20 -9.45 22.18 1.86
CA ASN A 20 -9.94 22.77 0.62
C ASN A 20 -8.75 23.34 -0.18
N ASN A 21 -8.69 23.03 -1.47
CA ASN A 21 -7.59 23.44 -2.34
C ASN A 21 -7.35 24.97 -2.31
N THR A 22 -8.41 25.77 -2.14
CA THR A 22 -8.29 27.25 -2.02
C THR A 22 -7.48 27.70 -0.79
N LYS A 23 -7.26 26.80 0.18
CA LYS A 23 -6.48 27.07 1.40
C LYS A 23 -5.01 26.70 1.29
N MET A 24 -4.59 26.19 0.13
CA MET A 24 -3.21 25.89 -0.16
C MET A 24 -2.69 26.60 -1.41
N LEU A 25 -3.39 27.67 -1.86
CA LEU A 25 -2.91 28.50 -2.95
C LEU A 25 -1.85 29.47 -2.46
N ASN A 26 -0.74 29.53 -3.20
CA ASN A 26 0.30 30.54 -2.99
C ASN A 26 -0.08 31.89 -3.60
N ALA A 27 0.84 32.85 -3.62
CA ALA A 27 0.62 34.19 -4.15
C ALA A 27 0.32 34.23 -5.68
N ASP A 28 0.67 33.16 -6.40
CA ASP A 28 0.44 33.01 -7.84
C ASP A 28 -0.81 32.18 -8.16
N ASP A 29 -1.69 31.94 -7.18
CA ASP A 29 -2.89 31.10 -7.27
C ASP A 29 -2.59 29.64 -7.65
N VAL A 30 -1.38 29.13 -7.31
CA VAL A 30 -0.96 27.74 -7.53
C VAL A 30 -1.02 26.96 -6.22
N GLU A 31 -1.48 25.71 -6.27
CA GLU A 31 -1.48 24.82 -5.11
C GLU A 31 -0.03 24.58 -4.63
N ASP A 32 0.24 24.86 -3.36
CA ASP A 32 1.53 24.73 -2.71
C ASP A 32 1.36 23.97 -1.38
N GLU A 33 2.08 22.87 -1.25
CA GLU A 33 2.02 22.02 -0.05
C GLU A 33 2.40 22.80 1.20
N SER A 34 3.41 23.67 1.14
CA SER A 34 3.86 24.43 2.30
C SER A 34 2.81 25.39 2.85
N VAL A 35 2.00 25.99 1.96
CA VAL A 35 0.84 26.81 2.34
C VAL A 35 -0.21 25.97 3.05
N GLY A 36 -0.51 24.79 2.50
CA GLY A 36 -1.44 23.84 3.13
C GLY A 36 -0.96 23.36 4.52
N GLN A 37 0.33 23.09 4.66
CA GLN A 37 0.96 22.70 5.93
C GLN A 37 0.83 23.80 7.00
N GLN A 38 1.10 25.06 6.62
CA GLN A 38 0.98 26.21 7.52
C GLN A 38 -0.49 26.44 7.95
N GLU A 39 -1.45 26.30 7.03
CA GLU A 39 -2.86 26.41 7.36
C GLU A 39 -3.31 25.31 8.33
N LEU A 40 -2.83 24.08 8.15
CA LEU A 40 -3.12 22.97 9.08
C LEU A 40 -2.46 23.15 10.44
N GLU A 41 -1.23 23.71 10.49
CA GLU A 41 -0.62 24.11 11.75
C GLU A 41 -1.44 25.16 12.47
N ARG A 42 -1.90 26.19 11.75
CA ARG A 42 -2.77 27.25 12.29
C ARG A 42 -4.06 26.71 12.89
N ILE A 43 -4.69 25.73 12.20
CA ILE A 43 -5.99 25.16 12.60
C ILE A 43 -5.83 24.20 13.79
N HIS A 44 -4.79 23.34 13.74
CA HIS A 44 -4.66 22.19 14.64
C HIS A 44 -3.59 22.35 15.71
N GLY A 45 -2.76 23.40 15.64
CA GLY A 45 -1.63 23.58 16.57
C GLY A 45 -0.57 22.47 16.50
N TRP A 46 -0.48 21.78 15.36
CA TRP A 46 0.49 20.72 15.12
C TRP A 46 1.50 21.17 14.08
N PRO A 47 2.84 20.96 14.30
CA PRO A 47 3.87 21.55 13.47
C PRO A 47 3.68 21.34 11.98
N ALA A 48 3.85 22.38 11.16
CA ALA A 48 3.64 22.35 9.70
C ALA A 48 4.44 21.22 9.03
N ALA A 49 5.71 21.04 9.41
CA ALA A 49 6.58 19.98 8.85
C ALA A 49 6.09 18.54 9.11
N LEU A 50 5.13 18.34 9.99
CA LEU A 50 4.53 17.04 10.29
C LEU A 50 3.18 16.80 9.59
N TRP A 51 2.83 17.68 8.65
CA TRP A 51 1.71 17.52 7.74
C TRP A 51 2.24 17.23 6.34
N ILE A 52 2.06 16.02 5.86
CA ILE A 52 2.60 15.58 4.57
C ILE A 52 1.44 15.36 3.60
N GLN A 53 1.46 16.06 2.49
CA GLN A 53 0.41 15.93 1.48
C GLN A 53 0.38 14.52 0.91
N THR A 54 -0.80 14.00 0.65
CA THR A 54 -1.01 12.67 0.07
C THR A 54 -2.16 12.73 -0.94
N SER A 55 -2.19 11.81 -1.89
CA SER A 55 -3.24 11.78 -2.91
C SER A 55 -4.02 10.47 -2.85
N TYR A 56 -5.34 10.58 -2.73
CA TYR A 56 -6.26 9.44 -2.84
C TYR A 56 -6.10 8.67 -4.15
N ASN A 57 -5.63 9.33 -5.19
CA ASN A 57 -5.43 8.77 -6.51
C ASN A 57 -4.04 8.13 -6.69
N THR A 58 -3.22 8.03 -5.63
CA THR A 58 -1.89 7.41 -5.71
C THR A 58 -1.86 6.09 -4.94
N ARG A 59 -1.48 5.02 -5.62
CA ARG A 59 -1.22 3.70 -5.04
C ARG A 59 -0.21 2.92 -5.87
N GLY A 60 0.63 2.11 -5.23
CA GLY A 60 1.62 1.29 -5.91
C GLY A 60 2.61 2.12 -6.75
N ASN A 61 2.97 3.30 -6.25
CA ASN A 61 3.82 4.29 -6.91
C ASN A 61 3.30 4.77 -8.28
N LYS A 62 1.97 4.75 -8.48
CA LYS A 62 1.27 5.17 -9.70
C LYS A 62 0.13 6.11 -9.38
N HIS A 63 -0.12 7.09 -10.29
CA HIS A 63 -1.29 7.95 -10.23
C HIS A 63 -2.42 7.37 -11.10
N TYR A 64 -3.63 7.41 -10.57
CA TYR A 64 -4.86 6.96 -11.22
C TYR A 64 -5.81 8.13 -11.41
N ASP A 65 -6.66 8.07 -12.42
CA ASP A 65 -7.67 9.09 -12.65
C ASP A 65 -8.93 8.89 -11.78
N ALA A 66 -9.94 9.72 -11.98
CA ALA A 66 -11.18 9.66 -11.21
C ALA A 66 -12.01 8.39 -11.46
N ASN A 67 -11.78 7.68 -12.57
CA ASN A 67 -12.43 6.42 -12.90
C ASN A 67 -11.69 5.21 -12.28
N GLY A 68 -10.49 5.45 -11.75
CA GLY A 68 -9.62 4.40 -11.20
C GLY A 68 -8.70 3.77 -12.25
N ASP A 69 -8.65 4.32 -13.46
CA ASP A 69 -7.74 3.88 -14.52
C ASP A 69 -6.36 4.51 -14.36
N LEU A 70 -5.33 3.83 -14.86
CA LEU A 70 -3.97 4.36 -14.82
C LEU A 70 -3.90 5.67 -15.61
N SER A 71 -3.57 6.77 -14.92
CA SER A 71 -3.49 8.09 -15.54
C SER A 71 -2.31 8.16 -16.52
N GLY A 72 -2.53 8.83 -17.65
CA GLY A 72 -1.45 9.18 -18.57
C GLY A 72 -0.47 10.21 -18.00
N ASP A 73 -0.93 11.01 -17.03
CA ASP A 73 -0.09 11.99 -16.32
C ASP A 73 0.34 11.44 -14.96
N GLN A 74 1.55 10.93 -14.89
CA GLN A 74 2.16 10.39 -13.67
C GLN A 74 2.86 11.46 -12.81
N SER A 75 2.92 12.72 -13.26
CA SER A 75 3.51 13.82 -12.47
C SER A 75 2.68 14.14 -11.21
N LYS A 76 1.42 13.74 -11.20
CA LYS A 76 0.47 13.93 -10.09
C LYS A 76 0.55 12.87 -9.00
N LYS A 77 1.39 11.86 -9.15
CA LYS A 77 1.58 10.90 -8.07
C LYS A 77 2.24 11.54 -6.87
N LEU A 78 1.73 11.26 -5.69
CA LEU A 78 2.28 11.73 -4.44
C LEU A 78 2.63 10.55 -3.53
N ARG A 79 3.91 10.48 -3.13
CA ARG A 79 4.40 9.66 -2.00
C ARG A 79 4.05 8.17 -2.06
N GLY A 80 4.15 7.60 -3.26
CA GLY A 80 3.99 6.18 -3.53
C GLY A 80 2.61 5.61 -3.25
N ASN A 81 2.00 5.94 -2.10
CA ASN A 81 0.67 5.51 -1.70
C ASN A 81 -0.14 6.62 -1.03
N TYR A 82 -1.45 6.51 -1.07
CA TYR A 82 -2.31 7.26 -0.18
C TYR A 82 -2.03 6.89 1.27
N ALA A 83 -1.87 7.89 2.13
CA ALA A 83 -1.58 7.67 3.53
C ALA A 83 -2.76 7.01 4.26
N GLY A 84 -2.49 5.94 4.99
CA GLY A 84 -3.43 5.31 5.91
C GLY A 84 -3.00 5.51 7.36
N ILE A 85 -3.96 5.59 8.30
CA ILE A 85 -3.64 5.63 9.74
C ILE A 85 -2.85 4.37 10.11
N GLY A 86 -1.74 4.54 10.81
CA GLY A 86 -0.82 3.46 11.16
C GLY A 86 0.28 3.17 10.12
N PHE A 87 0.20 3.77 8.91
CA PHE A 87 1.31 3.74 7.96
C PHE A 87 2.51 4.50 8.53
N THR A 88 3.67 4.27 7.94
CA THR A 88 4.90 5.01 8.26
C THR A 88 5.35 5.78 7.03
N TYR A 89 5.58 7.07 7.18
CA TYR A 89 6.19 7.87 6.12
C TYR A 89 7.71 7.65 6.12
N ASP A 90 8.23 7.28 4.99
CA ASP A 90 9.64 7.07 4.69
C ASP A 90 10.11 8.28 3.90
N GLU A 91 10.78 9.20 4.58
CA GLU A 91 11.21 10.47 4.01
C GLU A 91 12.30 10.29 2.94
N ASP A 92 13.19 9.30 3.12
CA ASP A 92 14.27 9.03 2.18
C ASP A 92 13.77 8.56 0.81
N ASN A 93 12.68 7.78 0.80
CA ASN A 93 12.08 7.25 -0.42
C ASN A 93 10.81 8.00 -0.85
N ASP A 94 10.34 8.95 -0.07
CA ASP A 94 9.08 9.70 -0.26
C ASP A 94 7.87 8.76 -0.44
N ILE A 95 7.72 7.76 0.47
CA ILE A 95 6.68 6.73 0.39
C ILE A 95 5.96 6.56 1.72
N PHE A 96 4.63 6.48 1.68
CA PHE A 96 3.82 5.97 2.79
C PHE A 96 3.76 4.45 2.74
N TRP A 97 4.37 3.80 3.74
CA TRP A 97 4.41 2.34 3.86
C TRP A 97 3.28 1.83 4.77
N PRO A 98 2.45 0.91 4.30
CA PRO A 98 1.58 0.14 5.20
C PRO A 98 2.41 -0.65 6.20
N LYS A 99 1.77 -1.15 7.26
CA LYS A 99 2.44 -2.04 8.19
C LYS A 99 3.01 -3.24 7.42
N GLN A 100 4.25 -3.62 7.73
CA GLN A 100 4.86 -4.84 7.20
C GLN A 100 3.95 -6.05 7.49
N PRO A 101 3.51 -6.80 6.49
CA PRO A 101 2.58 -7.91 6.69
C PRO A 101 3.24 -9.09 7.42
N TYR A 102 4.49 -9.40 7.04
CA TYR A 102 5.28 -10.52 7.58
C TYR A 102 6.72 -10.11 7.76
N GLY A 103 7.43 -10.75 8.71
CA GLY A 103 8.81 -10.41 9.05
C GLY A 103 9.81 -10.60 7.92
N SER A 104 9.55 -11.58 7.05
CA SER A 104 10.40 -11.91 5.89
C SER A 104 10.22 -10.99 4.68
N TRP A 105 9.11 -10.25 4.59
CA TRP A 105 8.81 -9.42 3.43
C TRP A 105 9.66 -8.16 3.40
N THR A 106 10.05 -7.72 2.21
CA THR A 106 10.92 -6.56 2.00
C THR A 106 10.22 -5.44 1.25
N LYS A 107 10.68 -4.20 1.49
CA LYS A 107 10.17 -3.02 0.80
C LYS A 107 10.59 -3.02 -0.67
N ASN A 108 9.63 -2.83 -1.57
CA ASN A 108 9.87 -2.55 -2.98
C ASN A 108 9.51 -1.10 -3.28
N THR A 109 10.51 -0.24 -3.38
CA THR A 109 10.32 1.20 -3.63
C THR A 109 9.76 1.50 -5.01
N SER A 110 9.96 0.62 -5.99
CA SER A 110 9.44 0.81 -7.35
C SER A 110 7.93 0.65 -7.42
N THR A 111 7.36 -0.20 -6.57
CA THR A 111 5.93 -0.49 -6.50
C THR A 111 5.27 0.07 -5.24
N ALA A 112 6.07 0.68 -4.34
CA ALA A 112 5.64 1.13 -3.01
C ALA A 112 4.85 0.05 -2.25
N SER A 113 5.26 -1.23 -2.38
CA SER A 113 4.64 -2.41 -1.78
C SER A 113 5.66 -3.26 -1.03
N TRP A 114 5.15 -4.17 -0.22
CA TRP A 114 5.96 -5.21 0.39
C TRP A 114 5.97 -6.44 -0.51
N ASP A 115 7.15 -6.95 -0.80
CA ASP A 115 7.33 -8.15 -1.61
C ASP A 115 7.69 -9.34 -0.72
N ALA A 116 7.03 -10.46 -0.97
CA ALA A 116 7.42 -11.74 -0.40
C ALA A 116 8.79 -12.18 -0.95
N PRO A 117 9.60 -12.90 -0.16
CA PRO A 117 10.90 -13.40 -0.63
C PRO A 117 10.77 -14.47 -1.72
N ILE A 118 9.61 -15.10 -1.84
CA ILE A 118 9.27 -16.06 -2.90
C ILE A 118 8.26 -15.42 -3.84
N THR A 119 8.47 -15.56 -5.14
CA THR A 119 7.57 -15.03 -6.16
C THR A 119 6.13 -15.50 -5.93
N THR A 120 5.20 -14.55 -6.01
CA THR A 120 3.77 -14.83 -5.84
C THR A 120 3.30 -15.88 -6.86
N PRO A 121 2.53 -16.91 -6.42
CA PRO A 121 1.99 -17.93 -7.29
C PRO A 121 1.18 -17.37 -8.45
N SER A 122 1.43 -17.87 -9.65
CA SER A 122 0.70 -17.46 -10.86
C SER A 122 -0.59 -18.26 -11.08
N VAL A 123 -0.71 -19.44 -10.43
CA VAL A 123 -1.92 -20.28 -10.51
C VAL A 123 -2.89 -19.86 -9.42
N THR A 124 -3.87 -19.03 -9.79
CA THR A 124 -4.82 -18.42 -8.85
C THR A 124 -6.18 -19.12 -8.80
N THR A 125 -6.40 -20.10 -9.67
CA THR A 125 -7.67 -20.85 -9.75
C THR A 125 -7.43 -22.36 -9.85
N TYR A 126 -8.46 -23.14 -9.49
CA TYR A 126 -8.54 -24.58 -9.70
C TYR A 126 -9.87 -24.93 -10.37
N LEU A 127 -9.98 -26.14 -10.92
CA LEU A 127 -11.27 -26.67 -11.39
C LEU A 127 -11.89 -27.51 -10.28
N ASP A 128 -13.16 -27.27 -9.97
CA ASP A 128 -13.94 -28.10 -9.06
C ASP A 128 -14.43 -29.39 -9.76
N ASP A 129 -15.16 -30.24 -9.03
CA ASP A 129 -15.68 -31.51 -9.54
C ASP A 129 -16.67 -31.35 -10.72
N SER A 130 -17.22 -30.13 -10.89
CA SER A 130 -18.09 -29.76 -12.00
C SER A 130 -17.31 -29.12 -13.17
N SER A 131 -15.97 -29.14 -13.12
CA SER A 131 -15.08 -28.47 -14.08
C SER A 131 -15.30 -26.96 -14.15
N THR A 132 -15.78 -26.34 -13.08
CA THR A 132 -15.94 -24.89 -12.95
C THR A 132 -14.70 -24.30 -12.30
N SER A 133 -14.20 -23.18 -12.87
CA SER A 133 -13.04 -22.48 -12.33
C SER A 133 -13.40 -21.78 -11.02
N GLN A 134 -12.70 -22.12 -9.96
CA GLN A 134 -12.83 -21.56 -8.63
C GLN A 134 -11.53 -20.87 -8.17
N PRO A 135 -11.58 -19.77 -7.42
CA PRO A 135 -10.39 -19.13 -6.90
C PRO A 135 -9.77 -19.95 -5.75
N TRP A 136 -8.44 -20.02 -5.75
CA TRP A 136 -7.70 -20.42 -4.57
C TRP A 136 -7.76 -19.32 -3.50
N VAL A 137 -7.88 -19.70 -2.23
CA VAL A 137 -7.64 -18.83 -1.08
C VAL A 137 -6.15 -18.90 -0.76
N ILE A 138 -5.38 -17.96 -1.33
CA ILE A 138 -3.91 -17.94 -1.24
C ILE A 138 -3.47 -17.07 -0.06
N TYR A 139 -2.53 -17.55 0.73
CA TYR A 139 -1.96 -16.83 1.87
C TYR A 139 -0.48 -17.16 2.03
N TRP A 140 0.20 -16.34 2.85
CA TRP A 140 1.59 -16.56 3.22
C TRP A 140 1.66 -17.17 4.61
N ASP A 141 2.40 -18.27 4.75
CA ASP A 141 2.76 -18.87 6.02
C ASP A 141 4.22 -18.50 6.36
N GLU A 142 4.37 -17.59 7.32
CA GLU A 142 5.69 -17.12 7.76
C GLU A 142 6.47 -18.23 8.49
N ASP A 143 5.80 -19.08 9.27
CA ASP A 143 6.45 -20.16 10.02
C ASP A 143 6.99 -21.24 9.06
N ALA A 144 6.23 -21.57 8.02
CA ALA A 144 6.69 -22.46 6.95
C ALA A 144 7.94 -21.90 6.25
N TYR A 145 7.93 -20.58 5.95
CA TYR A 145 9.10 -19.93 5.35
C TYR A 145 10.32 -19.92 6.29
N GLN A 146 10.13 -19.62 7.58
CA GLN A 146 11.21 -19.62 8.56
C GLN A 146 11.81 -21.03 8.78
N ALA A 147 10.98 -22.07 8.66
CA ALA A 147 11.43 -23.45 8.72
C ALA A 147 12.18 -23.89 7.44
N ASN A 148 11.76 -23.39 6.29
CA ASN A 148 12.37 -23.68 4.98
C ASN A 148 12.15 -22.53 4.00
N ASN A 149 13.19 -21.79 3.66
CA ASN A 149 13.16 -20.59 2.82
C ASN A 149 12.67 -20.83 1.36
N SER A 150 12.40 -22.06 0.97
CA SER A 150 11.75 -22.40 -0.31
C SER A 150 10.24 -22.58 -0.21
N LYS A 151 9.66 -22.47 1.00
CA LYS A 151 8.25 -22.62 1.31
C LYS A 151 7.65 -21.29 1.78
N GLY A 152 6.34 -21.21 1.93
CA GLY A 152 5.65 -20.06 2.50
C GLY A 152 4.35 -19.70 1.80
N TRP A 153 4.22 -19.87 0.48
CA TRP A 153 2.93 -19.72 -0.16
C TRP A 153 2.10 -20.98 0.01
N GLU A 154 0.94 -20.79 0.64
CA GLU A 154 -0.04 -21.83 0.86
C GLU A 154 -1.40 -21.40 0.29
N ALA A 155 -2.25 -22.40 0.00
CA ALA A 155 -3.62 -22.16 -0.44
C ALA A 155 -4.56 -23.22 0.12
N THR A 156 -5.83 -22.83 0.25
CA THR A 156 -6.96 -23.74 0.49
C THR A 156 -8.03 -23.51 -0.57
N LYS A 157 -8.85 -24.52 -0.81
CA LYS A 157 -10.08 -24.33 -1.55
C LYS A 157 -11.14 -23.68 -0.67
N GLN A 158 -12.04 -22.92 -1.26
CA GLN A 158 -13.05 -22.21 -0.51
C GLN A 158 -13.96 -23.19 0.24
N GLY A 159 -14.01 -23.07 1.58
CA GLY A 159 -14.82 -23.92 2.45
C GLY A 159 -14.19 -25.27 2.80
N GLU A 160 -13.00 -25.56 2.35
CA GLU A 160 -12.21 -26.75 2.69
C GLU A 160 -11.08 -26.38 3.66
N THR A 161 -10.55 -27.40 4.37
CA THR A 161 -9.46 -27.24 5.33
C THR A 161 -8.13 -27.83 4.84
N ASP A 162 -8.16 -28.55 3.72
CA ASP A 162 -6.97 -29.15 3.13
C ASP A 162 -6.03 -28.05 2.63
N VAL A 163 -4.78 -28.15 3.04
CA VAL A 163 -3.73 -27.17 2.71
C VAL A 163 -2.94 -27.66 1.51
N TYR A 164 -2.67 -26.76 0.59
CA TYR A 164 -1.83 -26.97 -0.57
C TYR A 164 -0.64 -26.03 -0.51
N GLU A 165 0.56 -26.55 -0.74
CA GLU A 165 1.81 -25.80 -0.77
C GLU A 165 2.19 -25.46 -2.22
N TRP A 166 2.70 -24.26 -2.45
CA TRP A 166 3.24 -23.84 -3.73
C TRP A 166 4.67 -24.38 -3.93
N ASN A 167 4.90 -25.17 -4.97
CA ASN A 167 6.21 -25.75 -5.29
C ASN A 167 7.00 -24.93 -6.34
N GLY A 168 6.54 -23.73 -6.69
CA GLY A 168 7.12 -22.88 -7.72
C GLY A 168 6.42 -22.96 -9.08
N SER A 169 5.55 -23.98 -9.30
CA SER A 169 4.82 -24.19 -10.56
C SER A 169 3.36 -24.63 -10.37
N ALA A 170 3.07 -25.32 -9.29
CA ALA A 170 1.74 -25.86 -9.00
C ALA A 170 1.47 -25.92 -7.50
N TRP A 171 0.20 -26.03 -7.14
CA TRP A 171 -0.29 -26.33 -5.80
C TRP A 171 -0.24 -27.85 -5.56
N VAL A 172 0.39 -28.28 -4.49
CA VAL A 172 0.55 -29.68 -4.09
C VAL A 172 -0.09 -29.87 -2.73
N ALA A 173 -1.02 -30.85 -2.63
CA ALA A 173 -1.65 -31.20 -1.34
C ALA A 173 -0.60 -31.66 -0.32
N GLN A 174 -0.78 -31.22 0.92
CA GLN A 174 0.07 -31.60 2.08
C GLN A 174 -0.49 -32.80 2.84
#